data_a82c43dbed92b701da59f1eb37647006
#
_entry.id   a82c43dbed92b701da59f1eb37647006
#
_cell.length_a   1.000
_cell.length_b   1.000
_cell.length_c   1.000
_cell.angle_alpha   90.00
_cell.angle_beta   90.00
_cell.angle_gamma   90.00
#
_symmetry.space_group_name_H-M   'P 1'
#
loop_
_entity.id
_entity.type
_entity.pdbx_description
1 polymer ?
#
loop_
_entity_poly.entity_id
_entity_poly.type
_entity_poly.pdbx_seq_one_letter_code
_entity_poly.pdbx_strand_id
1 'polypeptide(L)'
;MAAGDRGAAEEGFACRAPLWHDRGVPAPPHVNDPGDDWSRGPARHGLSDHPEYRDSSEDGTSAPYPDDDHTGGVLDEPTELTPLLPSVAVTPVEAEAELPRVRPIGVAGTAAALTAVLVLGAVSATVPYPLVIFGVQALFVIVWTTATSPPAPWVVAGVGLGTAAAADLVSSIADPASLAPLAYVTAGAFALGMVGQLTRLAGRLRVTESLGATLAVAVGVVAFSTVVVLGRQPRGTPSIVACLLAAGVAVTVARLADLVISAPSIAPRVPRGGRGVLIGVAAGTVVAALVGAFAGDLSTGPAAVAGLITAFVAVLVDLSVGYLEAGRSLAGEAPAPRPVRYVQGPLAAFALAAPVAFATSTLLLVT
;
A
#
# COMPACT_ATOMS: atom_id res chain seq x y z
N MET A 1 18.45 -46.62 -49.80
CA MET A 1 17.29 -47.52 -49.82
C MET A 1 16.82 -47.73 -48.43
N ALA A 2 15.71 -47.20 -48.06
CA ALA A 2 14.70 -47.41 -47.02
C ALA A 2 14.19 -46.09 -46.48
N ALA A 3 13.00 -45.74 -46.89
CA ALA A 3 12.17 -44.69 -46.41
C ALA A 3 11.58 -45.12 -45.05
N GLY A 4 11.47 -44.20 -44.09
CA GLY A 4 10.85 -44.38 -42.79
C GLY A 4 10.09 -43.14 -42.40
N ASP A 5 8.86 -43.23 -42.55
CA ASP A 5 7.63 -42.62 -42.17
C ASP A 5 7.71 -41.61 -41.00
N ARG A 6 7.25 -40.36 -41.23
CA ARG A 6 7.02 -39.32 -40.24
C ARG A 6 5.53 -39.25 -39.96
N GLY A 7 5.11 -39.93 -38.89
CA GLY A 7 3.79 -39.77 -38.30
C GLY A 7 3.71 -38.46 -37.52
N ALA A 8 2.94 -37.52 -38.03
CA ALA A 8 2.54 -36.30 -37.34
C ALA A 8 1.48 -36.65 -36.29
N ALA A 9 1.79 -36.43 -35.01
CA ALA A 9 0.81 -36.38 -33.93
C ALA A 9 0.43 -34.92 -33.68
N GLU A 10 -0.68 -34.47 -34.24
CA GLU A 10 -1.40 -33.26 -33.83
C GLU A 10 -2.12 -33.57 -32.53
N GLU A 11 -1.51 -33.19 -31.40
CA GLU A 11 -2.23 -33.12 -30.13
C GLU A 11 -2.94 -31.78 -30.04
N GLY A 12 -4.26 -31.82 -30.29
CA GLY A 12 -5.16 -30.71 -30.07
C GLY A 12 -5.23 -30.30 -28.60
N PHE A 13 -4.80 -29.09 -28.32
CA PHE A 13 -5.02 -28.39 -27.04
C PHE A 13 -6.52 -28.06 -26.94
N ALA A 14 -7.32 -28.98 -26.41
CA ALA A 14 -8.70 -28.70 -26.01
C ALA A 14 -8.69 -27.84 -24.75
N CYS A 15 -9.04 -26.56 -24.86
CA CYS A 15 -9.39 -25.70 -23.77
C CYS A 15 -10.54 -26.31 -22.95
N ARG A 16 -10.23 -26.95 -21.84
CA ARG A 16 -11.23 -27.30 -20.82
C ARG A 16 -11.64 -26.03 -20.09
N ALA A 17 -12.85 -25.55 -20.37
CA ALA A 17 -13.54 -24.59 -19.52
C ALA A 17 -13.72 -25.20 -18.12
N PRO A 18 -13.52 -24.44 -17.04
CA PRO A 18 -13.74 -24.93 -15.68
C PRO A 18 -15.24 -25.13 -15.43
N LEU A 19 -15.62 -26.34 -15.06
CA LEU A 19 -16.94 -26.76 -14.60
C LEU A 19 -17.26 -26.07 -13.24
N TRP A 20 -17.94 -24.94 -13.29
CA TRP A 20 -18.50 -24.25 -12.12
C TRP A 20 -20.04 -24.47 -11.99
N HIS A 21 -20.57 -25.53 -12.50
CA HIS A 21 -21.96 -25.92 -12.30
C HIS A 21 -22.03 -27.23 -11.51
N ASP A 22 -22.06 -27.15 -10.19
CA ASP A 22 -22.84 -27.99 -9.28
C ASP A 22 -22.44 -27.70 -7.81
N ARG A 23 -22.86 -26.56 -7.31
CA ARG A 23 -23.20 -26.40 -5.90
C ARG A 23 -24.48 -25.60 -5.86
N GLY A 24 -25.57 -26.26 -5.47
CA GLY A 24 -26.88 -25.64 -5.30
C GLY A 24 -26.84 -24.49 -4.33
N VAL A 25 -26.56 -23.32 -4.85
CA VAL A 25 -26.74 -22.04 -4.15
C VAL A 25 -28.22 -21.69 -4.33
N PRO A 26 -29.04 -21.57 -3.25
CA PRO A 26 -30.40 -21.10 -3.39
C PRO A 26 -30.39 -19.73 -4.06
N ALA A 27 -31.23 -19.55 -5.08
CA ALA A 27 -31.41 -18.28 -5.75
C ALA A 27 -31.81 -17.21 -4.71
N PRO A 28 -31.24 -16.01 -4.73
CA PRO A 28 -31.66 -14.92 -3.88
C PRO A 28 -33.15 -14.61 -4.14
N PRO A 29 -33.93 -14.23 -3.11
CA PRO A 29 -35.32 -13.86 -3.30
C PRO A 29 -35.41 -12.72 -4.29
N HIS A 30 -36.32 -12.85 -5.27
CA HIS A 30 -36.66 -11.81 -6.22
C HIS A 30 -37.06 -10.55 -5.45
N VAL A 31 -36.17 -9.59 -5.35
CA VAL A 31 -36.51 -8.20 -5.01
C VAL A 31 -37.34 -7.71 -6.19
N ASN A 32 -38.61 -7.44 -5.96
CA ASN A 32 -39.47 -6.79 -6.93
C ASN A 32 -38.80 -5.52 -7.40
N ASP A 33 -38.38 -5.54 -8.64
CA ASP A 33 -37.83 -4.40 -9.36
C ASP A 33 -38.93 -3.34 -9.47
N PRO A 34 -38.82 -2.17 -8.82
CA PRO A 34 -39.76 -1.08 -9.06
C PRO A 34 -39.38 -0.51 -10.42
N GLY A 35 -40.22 -0.88 -11.41
CA GLY A 35 -40.16 -0.61 -12.83
C GLY A 35 -39.37 0.59 -13.28
N ASP A 36 -38.65 0.37 -14.35
CA ASP A 36 -38.00 1.32 -15.24
C ASP A 36 -38.91 2.53 -15.60
N ASP A 37 -38.88 3.59 -14.80
CA ASP A 37 -39.54 4.86 -15.11
C ASP A 37 -38.53 5.98 -15.41
N TRP A 38 -37.42 5.63 -16.08
CA TRP A 38 -36.44 6.60 -16.58
C TRP A 38 -36.75 7.16 -17.96
N SER A 39 -37.89 6.78 -18.56
CA SER A 39 -38.29 7.26 -19.91
C SER A 39 -39.05 8.58 -19.91
N ARG A 40 -39.34 9.16 -18.74
CA ARG A 40 -39.95 10.51 -18.67
C ARG A 40 -38.86 11.56 -18.46
N GLY A 41 -38.41 12.15 -19.56
CA GLY A 41 -37.56 13.32 -19.54
C GLY A 41 -38.22 14.47 -18.74
N PRO A 42 -37.42 15.32 -18.05
CA PRO A 42 -37.95 16.43 -17.27
C PRO A 42 -38.75 17.39 -18.18
N ALA A 43 -40.00 17.55 -17.85
CA ALA A 43 -40.86 18.58 -18.48
C ALA A 43 -40.16 19.94 -18.34
N ARG A 44 -39.94 20.60 -19.48
CA ARG A 44 -39.47 21.98 -19.53
C ARG A 44 -40.51 22.88 -18.84
N HIS A 45 -40.27 23.20 -17.57
CA HIS A 45 -40.94 24.35 -16.97
C HIS A 45 -40.26 25.63 -17.45
N GLY A 46 -41.12 26.52 -17.95
CA GLY A 46 -40.73 27.75 -18.61
C GLY A 46 -39.92 28.70 -17.73
N LEU A 47 -39.04 29.39 -18.39
CA LEU A 47 -38.42 30.61 -17.88
C LEU A 47 -39.52 31.62 -17.55
N SER A 48 -39.63 32.01 -16.31
CA SER A 48 -40.22 33.29 -15.92
C SER A 48 -39.52 33.83 -14.68
N ASP A 49 -38.97 34.99 -14.89
CA ASP A 49 -38.71 36.06 -13.93
C ASP A 49 -37.74 35.86 -12.80
N HIS A 50 -36.50 36.26 -13.05
CA HIS A 50 -35.56 36.70 -12.00
C HIS A 50 -36.04 38.04 -11.43
N PRO A 51 -36.26 38.19 -10.12
CA PRO A 51 -36.27 39.51 -9.50
C PRO A 51 -34.82 39.93 -9.20
N GLU A 52 -34.50 41.13 -9.65
CA GLU A 52 -33.32 41.94 -9.36
C GLU A 52 -32.97 41.91 -7.87
N TYR A 53 -31.73 41.48 -7.56
CA TYR A 53 -31.14 41.63 -6.24
C TYR A 53 -30.71 43.09 -6.07
N ARG A 54 -31.56 43.87 -5.37
CA ARG A 54 -31.30 45.26 -5.00
C ARG A 54 -30.46 45.29 -3.75
N ASP A 55 -29.24 45.74 -3.90
CA ASP A 55 -28.32 46.13 -2.85
C ASP A 55 -28.97 47.24 -1.99
N SER A 56 -29.08 46.99 -0.68
CA SER A 56 -29.47 47.98 0.31
C SER A 56 -28.58 47.81 1.52
N SER A 57 -27.46 48.51 1.46
CA SER A 57 -26.70 48.94 2.62
C SER A 57 -27.52 49.93 3.47
N GLU A 58 -27.19 49.91 4.79
CA GLU A 58 -27.49 50.90 5.82
C GLU A 58 -28.90 50.85 6.45
N ASP A 59 -29.05 50.44 7.69
CA ASP A 59 -29.09 51.32 8.88
C ASP A 59 -29.26 50.49 10.14
N GLY A 60 -28.42 50.82 11.13
CA GLY A 60 -28.49 50.27 12.47
C GLY A 60 -29.71 50.78 13.24
N THR A 61 -30.42 49.87 13.87
CA THR A 61 -31.24 50.20 15.04
C THR A 61 -31.41 48.95 15.88
N SER A 62 -30.75 48.94 17.00
CA SER A 62 -30.93 48.04 18.12
C SER A 62 -32.37 48.11 18.64
N ALA A 63 -33.10 47.00 18.53
CA ALA A 63 -34.35 46.79 19.23
C ALA A 63 -34.10 45.94 20.49
N PRO A 64 -34.72 46.33 21.66
CA PRO A 64 -34.53 45.63 22.90
C PRO A 64 -35.29 44.32 22.96
N TYR A 65 -34.62 43.33 23.54
CA TYR A 65 -35.19 42.04 23.90
C TYR A 65 -36.31 42.25 24.94
N PRO A 66 -37.48 41.65 24.81
CA PRO A 66 -38.45 41.59 25.88
C PRO A 66 -38.05 40.49 26.89
N ASP A 67 -37.89 40.88 28.17
CA ASP A 67 -37.87 40.01 29.31
C ASP A 67 -39.24 39.33 29.47
N ASP A 68 -39.34 38.07 29.13
CA ASP A 68 -40.46 37.22 29.50
C ASP A 68 -40.19 36.50 30.82
N ASP A 69 -40.62 37.18 31.90
CA ASP A 69 -40.92 36.62 33.21
C ASP A 69 -42.08 35.60 33.06
N HIS A 70 -41.80 34.33 33.05
CA HIS A 70 -42.80 33.30 33.31
C HIS A 70 -42.47 32.51 34.57
N THR A 71 -42.96 33.10 35.67
CA THR A 71 -43.24 32.42 36.92
C THR A 71 -44.18 31.23 36.72
N GLY A 72 -43.80 30.10 37.31
CA GLY A 72 -44.70 29.16 37.95
C GLY A 72 -45.63 28.34 37.04
N GLY A 73 -45.20 27.21 36.60
CA GLY A 73 -46.05 26.11 36.06
C GLY A 73 -45.63 24.78 36.69
N VAL A 74 -46.57 24.30 37.49
CA VAL A 74 -46.73 23.01 38.13
C VAL A 74 -45.99 21.87 37.40
N LEU A 75 -45.17 21.17 38.16
CA LEU A 75 -44.52 19.92 37.78
C LEU A 75 -45.60 18.87 37.48
N ASP A 76 -45.99 18.73 36.23
CA ASP A 76 -46.68 17.59 35.77
C ASP A 76 -45.70 16.40 35.67
N GLU A 77 -46.06 15.32 36.28
CA GLU A 77 -45.39 14.03 36.27
C GLU A 77 -44.90 13.66 34.87
N PRO A 78 -43.66 13.18 34.70
CA PRO A 78 -43.26 12.64 33.41
C PRO A 78 -44.05 11.39 33.14
N THR A 79 -45.02 11.51 32.24
CA THR A 79 -45.66 10.35 31.59
C THR A 79 -44.53 9.52 30.97
N GLU A 80 -44.24 8.36 31.56
CA GLU A 80 -43.31 7.37 30.98
C GLU A 80 -43.78 7.05 29.56
N LEU A 81 -43.25 7.79 28.58
CA LEU A 81 -43.27 7.36 27.20
C LEU A 81 -42.34 6.14 27.12
N THR A 82 -42.92 4.99 27.43
CA THR A 82 -42.32 3.68 27.11
C THR A 82 -41.97 3.70 25.62
N PRO A 83 -40.70 3.70 25.22
CA PRO A 83 -40.39 3.62 23.81
C PRO A 83 -40.82 2.26 23.31
N LEU A 84 -41.89 2.23 22.52
CA LEU A 84 -42.31 1.08 21.70
C LEU A 84 -41.29 0.87 20.53
N LEU A 85 -40.04 1.09 20.78
CA LEU A 85 -38.99 0.55 19.90
C LEU A 85 -38.87 -0.93 20.31
N PRO A 86 -39.15 -1.87 19.38
CA PRO A 86 -38.81 -3.25 19.65
C PRO A 86 -37.33 -3.22 20.04
N SER A 87 -37.05 -3.69 21.25
CA SER A 87 -35.69 -4.02 21.66
C SER A 87 -35.16 -4.98 20.59
N VAL A 88 -34.52 -4.43 19.57
CA VAL A 88 -33.67 -5.23 18.71
C VAL A 88 -32.66 -5.78 19.70
N ALA A 89 -32.90 -6.98 20.17
CA ALA A 89 -31.90 -7.77 20.84
C ALA A 89 -30.71 -7.72 19.88
N VAL A 90 -29.73 -6.85 20.18
CA VAL A 90 -28.42 -6.92 19.56
C VAL A 90 -27.91 -8.28 20.02
N THR A 91 -28.26 -9.30 19.24
CA THR A 91 -27.59 -10.59 19.34
C THR A 91 -26.13 -10.21 19.35
N PRO A 92 -25.36 -10.56 20.40
CA PRO A 92 -23.92 -10.38 20.36
C PRO A 92 -23.54 -10.99 19.01
N VAL A 93 -22.92 -10.17 18.14
CA VAL A 93 -22.49 -10.63 16.81
C VAL A 93 -21.65 -11.87 17.08
N GLU A 94 -22.33 -13.02 16.92
CA GLU A 94 -21.77 -14.33 17.17
C GLU A 94 -20.56 -14.46 16.27
N ALA A 95 -19.49 -14.83 16.93
CA ALA A 95 -18.23 -15.19 16.32
C ALA A 95 -17.67 -14.08 15.45
N GLU A 96 -16.98 -13.12 16.09
CA GLU A 96 -15.80 -12.51 15.52
C GLU A 96 -15.02 -13.62 14.82
N ALA A 97 -15.32 -13.83 13.53
CA ALA A 97 -14.58 -14.78 12.73
C ALA A 97 -13.13 -14.32 12.86
N GLU A 98 -12.37 -15.02 13.68
CA GLU A 98 -10.96 -14.70 13.91
C GLU A 98 -10.30 -14.64 12.54
N LEU A 99 -10.09 -13.43 12.05
CA LEU A 99 -9.35 -13.21 10.81
C LEU A 99 -8.09 -14.07 10.90
N PRO A 100 -7.80 -14.89 9.89
CA PRO A 100 -6.64 -15.77 9.93
C PRO A 100 -5.39 -14.92 10.15
N ARG A 101 -4.90 -14.92 11.41
CA ARG A 101 -3.77 -14.10 11.82
C ARG A 101 -2.56 -14.46 10.96
N VAL A 102 -1.98 -13.44 10.32
CA VAL A 102 -0.70 -13.61 9.61
C VAL A 102 0.33 -14.00 10.66
N ARG A 103 0.95 -15.16 10.51
CA ARG A 103 1.96 -15.63 11.47
C ARG A 103 3.17 -14.68 11.41
N PRO A 104 3.56 -14.00 12.51
CA PRO A 104 4.68 -13.05 12.52
C PRO A 104 5.99 -13.66 12.02
N ILE A 105 6.22 -14.95 12.28
CA ILE A 105 7.39 -15.72 11.80
C ILE A 105 7.48 -15.71 10.27
N GLY A 106 6.35 -15.87 9.56
CA GLY A 106 6.36 -15.85 8.08
C GLY A 106 6.81 -14.50 7.54
N VAL A 107 6.32 -13.41 8.13
CA VAL A 107 6.72 -12.03 7.75
C VAL A 107 8.18 -11.77 8.11
N ALA A 108 8.64 -12.20 9.30
CA ALA A 108 10.04 -12.07 9.70
C ALA A 108 10.96 -12.84 8.74
N GLY A 109 10.58 -14.06 8.35
CA GLY A 109 11.34 -14.86 7.39
C GLY A 109 11.45 -14.22 6.02
N THR A 110 10.35 -13.63 5.51
CA THR A 110 10.38 -12.91 4.21
C THR A 110 11.18 -11.62 4.29
N ALA A 111 11.11 -10.88 5.41
CA ALA A 111 11.94 -9.70 5.62
C ALA A 111 13.44 -10.06 5.65
N ALA A 112 13.81 -11.10 6.37
CA ALA A 112 15.19 -11.59 6.41
C ALA A 112 15.68 -12.06 5.03
N ALA A 113 14.85 -12.80 4.27
CA ALA A 113 15.19 -13.26 2.93
C ALA A 113 15.40 -12.09 1.95
N LEU A 114 14.50 -11.09 1.96
CA LEU A 114 14.63 -9.90 1.15
C LEU A 114 15.90 -9.10 1.52
N THR A 115 16.19 -8.98 2.83
CA THR A 115 17.43 -8.35 3.30
C THR A 115 18.65 -9.05 2.72
N ALA A 116 18.69 -10.39 2.83
CA ALA A 116 19.79 -11.18 2.30
C ALA A 116 19.95 -10.99 0.78
N VAL A 117 18.85 -11.03 0.01
CA VAL A 117 18.88 -10.83 -1.45
C VAL A 117 19.42 -9.44 -1.81
N LEU A 118 18.92 -8.39 -1.16
CA LEU A 118 19.32 -7.01 -1.45
C LEU A 118 20.77 -6.74 -1.05
N VAL A 119 21.20 -7.22 0.12
CA VAL A 119 22.57 -7.00 0.61
C VAL A 119 23.59 -7.85 -0.16
N LEU A 120 23.30 -9.14 -0.36
CA LEU A 120 24.17 -10.02 -1.14
C LEU A 120 24.26 -9.56 -2.60
N GLY A 121 23.17 -9.08 -3.16
CA GLY A 121 23.18 -8.45 -4.49
C GLY A 121 24.08 -7.23 -4.56
N ALA A 122 24.05 -6.37 -3.52
CA ALA A 122 24.86 -5.16 -3.49
C ALA A 122 26.38 -5.43 -3.37
N VAL A 123 26.76 -6.52 -2.69
CA VAL A 123 28.18 -6.91 -2.53
C VAL A 123 28.67 -7.90 -3.59
N SER A 124 27.77 -8.42 -4.42
CA SER A 124 28.10 -9.40 -5.45
C SER A 124 28.86 -8.75 -6.61
N ALA A 125 30.01 -9.30 -6.96
CA ALA A 125 30.76 -8.92 -8.16
C ALA A 125 30.28 -9.64 -9.43
N THR A 126 29.48 -10.71 -9.28
CA THR A 126 29.11 -11.60 -10.40
C THR A 126 27.75 -11.24 -11.04
N VAL A 127 26.83 -10.71 -10.25
CA VAL A 127 25.49 -10.32 -10.74
C VAL A 127 25.36 -8.81 -10.71
N PRO A 128 24.98 -8.16 -11.83
CA PRO A 128 24.72 -6.73 -11.85
C PRO A 128 23.61 -6.37 -10.84
N TYR A 129 23.89 -5.47 -9.92
CA TYR A 129 22.95 -5.08 -8.88
C TYR A 129 21.57 -4.59 -9.42
N PRO A 130 21.50 -3.84 -10.53
CA PRO A 130 20.20 -3.47 -11.13
C PRO A 130 19.32 -4.68 -11.46
N LEU A 131 19.91 -5.80 -11.87
CA LEU A 131 19.13 -7.01 -12.15
C LEU A 131 18.49 -7.61 -10.89
N VAL A 132 19.21 -7.56 -9.76
CA VAL A 132 18.66 -7.99 -8.45
C VAL A 132 17.53 -7.06 -8.05
N ILE A 133 17.71 -5.75 -8.20
CA ILE A 133 16.66 -4.75 -7.91
C ILE A 133 15.45 -4.96 -8.79
N PHE A 134 15.62 -5.17 -10.09
CA PHE A 134 14.53 -5.47 -11.01
C PHE A 134 13.73 -6.72 -10.58
N GLY A 135 14.42 -7.76 -10.12
CA GLY A 135 13.75 -8.96 -9.58
C GLY A 135 12.87 -8.65 -8.36
N VAL A 136 13.36 -7.82 -7.43
CA VAL A 136 12.59 -7.37 -6.26
C VAL A 136 11.44 -6.46 -6.66
N GLN A 137 11.63 -5.57 -7.62
CA GLN A 137 10.58 -4.70 -8.16
C GLN A 137 9.49 -5.52 -8.87
N ALA A 138 9.86 -6.52 -9.67
CA ALA A 138 8.90 -7.42 -10.30
C ALA A 138 8.07 -8.16 -9.25
N LEU A 139 8.71 -8.65 -8.20
CA LEU A 139 8.01 -9.25 -7.05
C LEU A 139 7.06 -8.23 -6.38
N PHE A 140 7.50 -6.99 -6.18
CA PHE A 140 6.67 -5.91 -5.63
C PHE A 140 5.44 -5.65 -6.49
N VAL A 141 5.60 -5.55 -7.82
CA VAL A 141 4.50 -5.34 -8.77
C VAL A 141 3.47 -6.48 -8.66
N ILE A 142 3.93 -7.73 -8.67
CA ILE A 142 3.06 -8.92 -8.59
C ILE A 142 2.32 -8.94 -7.24
N VAL A 143 3.04 -8.77 -6.14
CA VAL A 143 2.47 -8.80 -4.79
C VAL A 143 1.46 -7.67 -4.59
N TRP A 144 1.80 -6.46 -5.01
CA TRP A 144 0.94 -5.29 -4.86
C TRP A 144 -0.33 -5.39 -5.71
N THR A 145 -0.18 -5.76 -6.98
CA THR A 145 -1.31 -5.96 -7.89
C THR A 145 -2.26 -7.06 -7.40
N THR A 146 -1.70 -8.17 -6.89
CA THR A 146 -2.50 -9.26 -6.32
C THR A 146 -3.20 -8.86 -5.02
N ALA A 147 -2.51 -8.06 -4.17
CA ALA A 147 -3.06 -7.60 -2.90
C ALA A 147 -4.18 -6.57 -3.07
N THR A 148 -4.06 -5.67 -4.05
CA THR A 148 -5.03 -4.59 -4.27
C THR A 148 -6.16 -4.99 -5.22
N SER A 149 -5.96 -6.05 -6.00
CA SER A 149 -6.94 -6.55 -6.99
C SER A 149 -7.61 -5.43 -7.80
N PRO A 150 -6.82 -4.55 -8.44
CA PRO A 150 -7.36 -3.40 -9.15
C PRO A 150 -8.23 -3.87 -10.34
N PRO A 151 -9.21 -3.08 -10.78
CA PRO A 151 -10.09 -3.43 -11.91
C PRO A 151 -9.36 -3.70 -13.24
N ALA A 152 -8.11 -3.22 -13.38
CA ALA A 152 -7.26 -3.45 -14.55
C ALA A 152 -5.86 -3.95 -14.15
N PRO A 153 -5.74 -5.18 -13.62
CA PRO A 153 -4.48 -5.68 -13.07
C PRO A 153 -3.35 -5.73 -14.10
N TRP A 154 -3.67 -6.05 -15.36
CA TRP A 154 -2.69 -6.13 -16.44
C TRP A 154 -2.10 -4.76 -16.82
N VAL A 155 -2.91 -3.69 -16.77
CA VAL A 155 -2.43 -2.31 -17.01
C VAL A 155 -1.50 -1.90 -15.87
N VAL A 156 -1.90 -2.14 -14.62
CA VAL A 156 -1.10 -1.82 -13.44
C VAL A 156 0.24 -2.57 -13.47
N ALA A 157 0.19 -3.88 -13.74
CA ALA A 157 1.39 -4.71 -13.80
C ALA A 157 2.30 -4.31 -14.99
N GLY A 158 1.73 -4.08 -16.17
CA GLY A 158 2.48 -3.68 -17.35
C GLY A 158 3.17 -2.33 -17.21
N VAL A 159 2.45 -1.32 -16.72
CA VAL A 159 3.04 0.00 -16.41
C VAL A 159 4.08 -0.14 -15.31
N GLY A 160 3.81 -0.90 -14.25
CA GLY A 160 4.75 -1.14 -13.15
C GLY A 160 6.07 -1.77 -13.63
N LEU A 161 6.00 -2.87 -14.38
CA LEU A 161 7.19 -3.56 -14.90
C LEU A 161 7.95 -2.72 -15.92
N GLY A 162 7.25 -2.01 -16.82
CA GLY A 162 7.87 -1.08 -17.75
C GLY A 162 8.58 0.07 -17.04
N THR A 163 7.96 0.60 -15.98
CA THR A 163 8.56 1.63 -15.13
C THR A 163 9.80 1.11 -14.40
N ALA A 164 9.74 -0.11 -13.86
CA ALA A 164 10.87 -0.76 -13.19
C ALA A 164 12.07 -0.89 -14.14
N ALA A 165 11.86 -1.44 -15.33
CA ALA A 165 12.91 -1.60 -16.33
C ALA A 165 13.49 -0.24 -16.77
N ALA A 166 12.65 0.76 -17.02
CA ALA A 166 13.08 2.11 -17.39
C ALA A 166 13.86 2.78 -16.26
N ALA A 167 13.39 2.67 -15.02
CA ALA A 167 14.03 3.27 -13.85
C ALA A 167 15.42 2.67 -13.59
N ASP A 168 15.55 1.35 -13.67
CA ASP A 168 16.84 0.68 -13.47
C ASP A 168 17.82 0.96 -14.61
N LEU A 169 17.31 1.01 -15.85
CA LEU A 169 18.13 1.38 -16.99
C LEU A 169 18.69 2.79 -16.84
N VAL A 170 17.83 3.80 -16.60
CA VAL A 170 18.30 5.19 -16.48
C VAL A 170 19.18 5.37 -15.25
N SER A 171 18.91 4.69 -14.14
CA SER A 171 19.76 4.70 -12.95
C SER A 171 21.13 4.12 -13.20
N SER A 172 21.24 3.18 -14.14
CA SER A 172 22.50 2.50 -14.47
C SER A 172 23.37 3.32 -15.43
N ILE A 173 22.77 4.10 -16.34
CA ILE A 173 23.50 4.80 -17.42
C ILE A 173 23.64 6.31 -17.21
N ALA A 174 22.80 6.94 -16.35
CA ALA A 174 22.84 8.39 -16.15
C ALA A 174 24.18 8.87 -15.62
N ASP A 175 24.73 9.90 -16.23
CA ASP A 175 25.96 10.55 -15.82
C ASP A 175 25.75 12.07 -15.77
N PRO A 176 25.94 12.74 -14.61
CA PRO A 176 26.28 12.16 -13.30
C PRO A 176 25.15 11.32 -12.69
N ALA A 177 25.54 10.41 -11.77
CA ALA A 177 24.56 9.60 -11.04
C ALA A 177 23.67 10.49 -10.16
N SER A 178 22.41 10.69 -10.57
CA SER A 178 21.47 11.60 -9.93
C SER A 178 20.03 11.03 -9.94
N LEU A 179 19.14 11.59 -9.11
CA LEU A 179 17.73 11.20 -9.09
C LEU A 179 16.89 11.89 -10.19
N ALA A 180 17.41 12.87 -10.90
CA ALA A 180 16.66 13.62 -11.90
C ALA A 180 16.05 12.73 -13.00
N PRO A 181 16.75 11.74 -13.58
CA PRO A 181 16.15 10.83 -14.56
C PRO A 181 14.99 10.01 -14.01
N LEU A 182 15.04 9.63 -12.72
CA LEU A 182 13.95 8.90 -12.07
C LEU A 182 12.66 9.73 -11.97
N ALA A 183 12.77 11.04 -11.79
CA ALA A 183 11.61 11.93 -11.81
C ALA A 183 10.90 11.92 -13.17
N TYR A 184 11.67 11.94 -14.28
CA TYR A 184 11.09 11.84 -15.63
C TYR A 184 10.45 10.48 -15.88
N VAL A 185 11.07 9.40 -15.41
CA VAL A 185 10.47 8.04 -15.49
C VAL A 185 9.16 7.99 -14.71
N THR A 186 9.12 8.57 -13.51
CA THR A 186 7.90 8.63 -12.70
C THR A 186 6.79 9.42 -13.39
N ALA A 187 7.10 10.57 -13.97
CA ALA A 187 6.15 11.37 -14.73
C ALA A 187 5.63 10.62 -15.97
N GLY A 188 6.53 9.94 -16.69
CA GLY A 188 6.16 9.07 -17.83
C GLY A 188 5.26 7.91 -17.41
N ALA A 189 5.56 7.26 -16.30
CA ALA A 189 4.74 6.17 -15.75
C ALA A 189 3.33 6.65 -15.37
N PHE A 190 3.22 7.84 -14.80
CA PHE A 190 1.94 8.46 -14.50
C PHE A 190 1.13 8.74 -15.78
N ALA A 191 1.77 9.35 -16.79
CA ALA A 191 1.13 9.62 -18.08
C ALA A 191 0.66 8.32 -18.77
N LEU A 192 1.52 7.28 -18.79
CA LEU A 192 1.17 5.97 -19.34
C LEU A 192 0.04 5.30 -18.55
N GLY A 193 0.04 5.43 -17.22
CA GLY A 193 -1.04 4.97 -16.36
C GLY A 193 -2.37 5.63 -16.72
N MET A 194 -2.39 6.96 -16.91
CA MET A 194 -3.58 7.68 -17.35
C MET A 194 -4.08 7.22 -18.72
N VAL A 195 -3.18 7.14 -19.69
CA VAL A 195 -3.53 6.66 -21.05
C VAL A 195 -4.05 5.23 -20.98
N GLY A 196 -3.41 4.34 -20.24
CA GLY A 196 -3.84 2.96 -20.05
C GLY A 196 -5.24 2.83 -19.43
N GLN A 197 -5.64 3.77 -18.55
CA GLN A 197 -6.99 3.79 -18.00
C GLN A 197 -8.01 4.38 -19.00
N LEU A 198 -7.63 5.36 -19.82
CA LEU A 198 -8.50 5.98 -20.82
C LEU A 198 -8.80 5.04 -22.00
N THR A 199 -7.84 4.22 -22.39
CA THR A 199 -7.98 3.26 -23.51
C THR A 199 -8.74 1.99 -23.13
N ARG A 200 -9.15 1.84 -21.86
CA ARG A 200 -9.94 0.70 -21.40
C ARG A 200 -11.30 0.65 -22.05
N LEU A 201 -11.57 -0.43 -22.78
CA LEU A 201 -12.86 -0.70 -23.42
C LEU A 201 -13.94 -1.17 -22.44
N ALA A 202 -13.56 -1.80 -21.33
CA ALA A 202 -14.49 -2.32 -20.32
C ALA A 202 -14.68 -1.30 -19.19
N GLY A 203 -15.87 -0.72 -19.14
CA GLY A 203 -16.45 0.05 -18.04
C GLY A 203 -15.53 1.00 -17.25
N ARG A 204 -15.88 2.27 -17.19
CA ARG A 204 -15.14 3.31 -16.45
C ARG A 204 -15.37 3.27 -14.93
N LEU A 205 -15.94 2.16 -14.41
CA LEU A 205 -16.15 1.99 -12.98
C LEU A 205 -14.80 1.85 -12.27
N ARG A 206 -14.65 2.55 -11.14
CA ARG A 206 -13.46 2.48 -10.26
C ARG A 206 -12.13 2.88 -10.94
N VAL A 207 -12.14 3.83 -11.89
CA VAL A 207 -10.92 4.35 -12.55
C VAL A 207 -9.94 4.94 -11.54
N THR A 208 -10.45 5.68 -10.57
CA THR A 208 -9.64 6.34 -9.51
C THR A 208 -8.83 5.32 -8.71
N GLU A 209 -9.44 4.20 -8.38
CA GLU A 209 -8.79 3.11 -7.64
C GLU A 209 -7.68 2.45 -8.47
N SER A 210 -7.97 2.15 -9.74
CA SER A 210 -6.98 1.58 -10.65
C SER A 210 -5.81 2.55 -10.91
N LEU A 211 -6.10 3.86 -11.03
CA LEU A 211 -5.07 4.88 -11.18
C LEU A 211 -4.24 5.01 -9.90
N GLY A 212 -4.88 5.00 -8.72
CA GLY A 212 -4.19 5.00 -7.44
C GLY A 212 -3.26 3.79 -7.27
N ALA A 213 -3.73 2.58 -7.64
CA ALA A 213 -2.91 1.38 -7.62
C ALA A 213 -1.72 1.48 -8.58
N THR A 214 -1.93 2.01 -9.81
CA THR A 214 -0.85 2.21 -10.79
C THR A 214 0.20 3.19 -10.26
N LEU A 215 -0.24 4.30 -9.66
CA LEU A 215 0.65 5.30 -9.09
C LEU A 215 1.46 4.73 -7.91
N ALA A 216 0.81 4.00 -7.00
CA ALA A 216 1.48 3.36 -5.87
C ALA A 216 2.56 2.37 -6.33
N VAL A 217 2.26 1.56 -7.35
CA VAL A 217 3.22 0.63 -7.96
C VAL A 217 4.37 1.38 -8.63
N ALA A 218 4.08 2.41 -9.44
CA ALA A 218 5.10 3.19 -10.12
C ALA A 218 6.05 3.88 -9.13
N VAL A 219 5.52 4.51 -8.09
CA VAL A 219 6.33 5.13 -7.03
C VAL A 219 7.16 4.10 -6.29
N GLY A 220 6.59 2.94 -5.96
CA GLY A 220 7.29 1.87 -5.25
C GLY A 220 8.48 1.31 -6.05
N VAL A 221 8.31 1.05 -7.35
CA VAL A 221 9.42 0.54 -8.19
C VAL A 221 10.49 1.59 -8.41
N VAL A 222 10.14 2.85 -8.64
CA VAL A 222 11.12 3.95 -8.76
C VAL A 222 11.88 4.16 -7.45
N ALA A 223 11.21 4.00 -6.32
CA ALA A 223 11.83 4.09 -5.00
C ALA A 223 12.95 3.04 -4.84
N PHE A 224 12.74 1.80 -5.27
CA PHE A 224 13.80 0.78 -5.28
C PHE A 224 14.99 1.16 -6.14
N SER A 225 14.78 1.79 -7.31
CA SER A 225 15.89 2.18 -8.20
C SER A 225 16.82 3.24 -7.58
N THR A 226 16.41 3.92 -6.51
CA THR A 226 17.28 4.89 -5.81
C THR A 226 18.54 4.23 -5.22
N VAL A 227 18.47 2.94 -4.82
CA VAL A 227 19.66 2.22 -4.34
C VAL A 227 20.62 1.87 -5.47
N VAL A 228 20.14 1.76 -6.72
CA VAL A 228 21.00 1.60 -7.90
C VAL A 228 21.82 2.87 -8.11
N VAL A 229 21.16 4.04 -8.00
CA VAL A 229 21.86 5.35 -8.06
C VAL A 229 22.85 5.48 -6.91
N LEU A 230 22.45 5.08 -5.68
CA LEU A 230 23.33 5.11 -4.51
C LEU A 230 24.56 4.23 -4.71
N GLY A 231 24.42 3.04 -5.29
CA GLY A 231 25.55 2.12 -5.56
C GLY A 231 26.61 2.70 -6.49
N ARG A 232 26.27 3.71 -7.29
CA ARG A 232 27.21 4.43 -8.17
C ARG A 232 27.90 5.62 -7.51
N GLN A 233 27.51 5.95 -6.27
CA GLN A 233 28.17 7.02 -5.49
C GLN A 233 29.44 6.50 -4.80
N PRO A 234 30.41 7.37 -4.48
CA PRO A 234 31.52 7.01 -3.59
C PRO A 234 30.96 6.47 -2.26
N ARG A 235 31.52 5.37 -1.75
CA ARG A 235 31.02 4.66 -0.53
C ARG A 235 29.55 4.17 -0.64
N GLY A 236 28.98 4.11 -1.84
CA GLY A 236 27.58 3.73 -2.05
C GLY A 236 27.27 2.31 -1.55
N THR A 237 28.11 1.32 -1.91
CA THR A 237 27.91 -0.07 -1.49
C THR A 237 27.89 -0.25 0.04
N PRO A 238 28.88 0.23 0.82
CA PRO A 238 28.81 0.12 2.28
C PRO A 238 27.62 0.87 2.89
N SER A 239 27.21 1.99 2.29
CA SER A 239 26.01 2.72 2.72
C SER A 239 24.73 1.92 2.46
N ILE A 240 24.61 1.26 1.30
CA ILE A 240 23.50 0.35 0.98
C ILE A 240 23.43 -0.77 2.01
N VAL A 241 24.57 -1.41 2.28
CA VAL A 241 24.65 -2.51 3.25
C VAL A 241 24.20 -2.05 4.63
N ALA A 242 24.71 -0.92 5.13
CA ALA A 242 24.35 -0.40 6.44
C ALA A 242 22.84 -0.10 6.55
N CYS A 243 22.29 0.62 5.59
CA CYS A 243 20.88 1.05 5.63
C CYS A 243 19.90 -0.11 5.38
N LEU A 244 20.18 -1.00 4.41
CA LEU A 244 19.27 -2.10 4.12
C LEU A 244 19.33 -3.21 5.18
N LEU A 245 20.51 -3.47 5.78
CA LEU A 245 20.60 -4.33 6.95
C LEU A 245 19.84 -3.74 8.13
N ALA A 246 19.97 -2.44 8.38
CA ALA A 246 19.22 -1.76 9.44
C ALA A 246 17.71 -1.90 9.23
N ALA A 247 17.21 -1.64 8.03
CA ALA A 247 15.79 -1.78 7.69
C ALA A 247 15.30 -3.23 7.88
N GLY A 248 16.04 -4.19 7.31
CA GLY A 248 15.66 -5.59 7.34
C GLY A 248 15.70 -6.20 8.74
N VAL A 249 16.76 -5.93 9.50
CA VAL A 249 16.86 -6.38 10.91
C VAL A 249 15.77 -5.71 11.75
N ALA A 250 15.50 -4.42 11.55
CA ALA A 250 14.46 -3.73 12.29
C ALA A 250 13.08 -4.36 12.09
N VAL A 251 12.69 -4.62 10.84
CA VAL A 251 11.40 -5.29 10.53
C VAL A 251 11.37 -6.71 11.06
N THR A 252 12.45 -7.49 10.86
CA THR A 252 12.55 -8.87 11.33
C THR A 252 12.43 -8.97 12.84
N VAL A 253 13.22 -8.17 13.57
CA VAL A 253 13.24 -8.16 15.04
C VAL A 253 11.93 -7.63 15.60
N ALA A 254 11.34 -6.58 15.01
CA ALA A 254 10.03 -6.08 15.42
C ALA A 254 8.97 -7.19 15.33
N ARG A 255 8.94 -7.95 14.23
CA ARG A 255 7.99 -9.05 14.03
C ARG A 255 8.24 -10.22 14.98
N LEU A 256 9.50 -10.54 15.30
CA LEU A 256 9.82 -11.57 16.28
C LEU A 256 9.49 -11.12 17.71
N ALA A 257 9.73 -9.85 18.05
CA ALA A 257 9.37 -9.29 19.34
C ALA A 257 7.85 -9.31 19.58
N ASP A 258 7.05 -9.11 18.55
CA ASP A 258 5.59 -9.20 18.62
C ASP A 258 5.09 -10.61 19.02
N LEU A 259 5.90 -11.67 18.83
CA LEU A 259 5.56 -13.02 19.27
C LEU A 259 5.62 -13.16 20.79
N VAL A 260 6.57 -12.45 21.42
CA VAL A 260 6.86 -12.60 22.87
C VAL A 260 6.16 -11.49 23.66
N ILE A 261 6.11 -10.27 23.11
CA ILE A 261 5.66 -9.06 23.79
C ILE A 261 4.59 -8.39 22.93
N SER A 262 3.40 -8.95 22.90
CA SER A 262 2.28 -8.40 22.12
C SER A 262 1.54 -7.23 22.81
N ALA A 263 1.78 -7.00 24.11
CA ALA A 263 1.12 -5.95 24.90
C ALA A 263 2.08 -4.79 25.24
N PRO A 264 1.61 -3.52 25.26
CA PRO A 264 0.29 -3.05 24.82
C PRO A 264 0.15 -3.05 23.30
N SER A 265 -1.01 -3.49 22.78
CA SER A 265 -1.32 -3.39 21.36
C SER A 265 -1.52 -1.93 20.94
N ILE A 266 -0.98 -1.55 19.78
CA ILE A 266 -1.10 -0.17 19.26
C ILE A 266 -2.56 0.14 18.88
N ALA A 267 -3.30 -0.88 18.42
CA ALA A 267 -4.73 -0.77 18.11
C ALA A 267 -5.44 -2.12 18.34
N PRO A 268 -6.75 -2.11 18.68
CA PRO A 268 -7.49 -3.31 19.10
C PRO A 268 -7.49 -4.46 18.06
N ARG A 269 -7.31 -4.16 16.78
CA ARG A 269 -7.35 -5.16 15.68
C ARG A 269 -6.01 -5.34 14.96
N VAL A 270 -4.99 -4.57 15.35
CA VAL A 270 -3.64 -4.71 14.81
C VAL A 270 -2.79 -5.43 15.85
N PRO A 271 -2.40 -6.69 15.61
CA PRO A 271 -1.63 -7.48 16.58
C PRO A 271 -0.16 -7.02 16.58
N ARG A 272 0.07 -5.76 16.94
CA ARG A 272 1.40 -5.13 17.00
C ARG A 272 1.59 -4.45 18.32
N GLY A 273 2.69 -4.73 18.99
CA GLY A 273 3.10 -4.08 20.21
C GLY A 273 4.00 -2.87 19.94
N GLY A 274 3.75 -1.74 20.63
CA GLY A 274 4.65 -0.58 20.55
C GLY A 274 6.09 -0.91 20.98
N ARG A 275 6.26 -1.86 21.90
CA ARG A 275 7.57 -2.37 22.33
C ARG A 275 8.31 -3.08 21.20
N GLY A 276 7.62 -3.89 20.40
CA GLY A 276 8.21 -4.56 19.23
C GLY A 276 8.80 -3.56 18.24
N VAL A 277 8.10 -2.45 17.97
CA VAL A 277 8.58 -1.35 17.12
C VAL A 277 9.88 -0.76 17.66
N LEU A 278 9.92 -0.41 18.96
CA LEU A 278 11.11 0.19 19.58
C LEU A 278 12.31 -0.76 19.57
N ILE A 279 12.10 -2.03 19.91
CA ILE A 279 13.15 -3.06 19.92
C ILE A 279 13.68 -3.26 18.49
N GLY A 280 12.80 -3.32 17.50
CA GLY A 280 13.19 -3.45 16.09
C GLY A 280 14.05 -2.30 15.62
N VAL A 281 13.61 -1.05 15.87
CA VAL A 281 14.36 0.17 15.49
C VAL A 281 15.72 0.21 16.18
N ALA A 282 15.78 -0.09 17.48
CA ALA A 282 17.04 -0.16 18.22
C ALA A 282 17.99 -1.21 17.64
N ALA A 283 17.50 -2.41 17.32
CA ALA A 283 18.30 -3.46 16.72
C ALA A 283 18.85 -3.06 15.34
N GLY A 284 18.03 -2.45 14.49
CA GLY A 284 18.46 -1.92 13.20
C GLY A 284 19.54 -0.85 13.32
N THR A 285 19.37 0.08 14.28
CA THR A 285 20.36 1.13 14.58
C THR A 285 21.70 0.54 15.00
N VAL A 286 21.68 -0.45 15.90
CA VAL A 286 22.90 -1.13 16.37
C VAL A 286 23.60 -1.82 15.20
N VAL A 287 22.87 -2.51 14.33
CA VAL A 287 23.46 -3.18 13.16
C VAL A 287 24.11 -2.19 12.21
N ALA A 288 23.48 -1.05 11.94
CA ALA A 288 24.10 -0.01 11.11
C ALA A 288 25.36 0.58 11.75
N ALA A 289 25.37 0.79 13.07
CA ALA A 289 26.55 1.23 13.82
C ALA A 289 27.69 0.23 13.71
N LEU A 290 27.39 -1.07 13.81
CA LEU A 290 28.38 -2.16 13.66
C LEU A 290 28.94 -2.18 12.24
N VAL A 291 28.10 -2.06 11.22
CA VAL A 291 28.57 -1.95 9.83
C VAL A 291 29.53 -0.76 9.67
N GLY A 292 29.14 0.41 10.23
CA GLY A 292 30.01 1.59 10.21
C GLY A 292 31.35 1.39 10.94
N ALA A 293 31.35 0.61 12.03
CA ALA A 293 32.59 0.32 12.77
C ALA A 293 33.51 -0.67 12.06
N PHE A 294 32.96 -1.67 11.35
CA PHE A 294 33.75 -2.75 10.75
C PHE A 294 34.03 -2.58 9.26
N ALA A 295 33.23 -1.79 8.51
CA ALA A 295 33.41 -1.61 7.08
C ALA A 295 34.62 -0.70 6.70
N GLY A 296 35.19 0.00 7.68
CA GLY A 296 36.41 0.84 7.49
C GLY A 296 36.18 2.14 6.69
N ASP A 297 35.19 2.14 5.80
CA ASP A 297 34.88 3.26 4.89
C ASP A 297 33.85 4.23 5.43
N LEU A 298 33.13 3.84 6.50
CA LEU A 298 32.06 4.64 7.09
C LEU A 298 32.38 4.99 8.55
N SER A 299 31.99 6.18 8.98
CA SER A 299 32.08 6.53 10.40
C SER A 299 30.88 5.98 11.17
N THR A 300 31.12 5.42 12.36
CA THR A 300 30.12 4.74 13.19
C THR A 300 28.91 5.63 13.55
N GLY A 301 29.18 6.89 13.93
CA GLY A 301 28.09 7.83 14.34
C GLY A 301 27.11 8.12 13.20
N PRO A 302 27.55 8.65 12.06
CA PRO A 302 26.71 8.85 10.89
C PRO A 302 26.01 7.60 10.40
N ALA A 303 26.69 6.42 10.40
CA ALA A 303 26.07 5.15 10.04
C ALA A 303 24.93 4.77 10.99
N ALA A 304 25.11 4.97 12.30
CA ALA A 304 24.05 4.73 13.30
C ALA A 304 22.83 5.64 13.06
N VAL A 305 23.05 6.94 12.78
CA VAL A 305 21.96 7.90 12.50
C VAL A 305 21.21 7.53 11.21
N ALA A 306 21.95 7.24 10.14
CA ALA A 306 21.34 6.81 8.87
C ALA A 306 20.55 5.52 9.06
N GLY A 307 21.10 4.56 9.79
CA GLY A 307 20.44 3.31 10.14
C GLY A 307 19.19 3.51 11.00
N LEU A 308 19.24 4.40 12.00
CA LEU A 308 18.09 4.75 12.85
C LEU A 308 16.91 5.26 12.00
N ILE A 309 17.18 6.24 11.14
CA ILE A 309 16.13 6.84 10.30
C ILE A 309 15.56 5.78 9.34
N THR A 310 16.42 5.00 8.69
CA THR A 310 16.00 3.97 7.73
C THR A 310 15.22 2.84 8.41
N ALA A 311 15.69 2.38 9.58
CA ALA A 311 15.00 1.36 10.39
C ALA A 311 13.63 1.85 10.87
N PHE A 312 13.55 3.09 11.33
CA PHE A 312 12.31 3.69 11.79
C PHE A 312 11.27 3.77 10.66
N VAL A 313 11.67 4.29 9.49
CA VAL A 313 10.78 4.35 8.32
C VAL A 313 10.34 2.96 7.89
N ALA A 314 11.25 1.99 7.81
CA ALA A 314 10.91 0.62 7.41
C ALA A 314 9.87 -0.03 8.34
N VAL A 315 10.03 0.12 9.66
CA VAL A 315 9.08 -0.44 10.64
C VAL A 315 7.72 0.28 10.57
N LEU A 316 7.71 1.61 10.41
CA LEU A 316 6.46 2.36 10.25
C LEU A 316 5.70 1.96 8.99
N VAL A 317 6.39 1.75 7.88
CA VAL A 317 5.75 1.32 6.62
C VAL A 317 5.19 -0.08 6.76
N ASP A 318 5.95 -1.02 7.33
CA ASP A 318 5.46 -2.37 7.60
C ASP A 318 4.24 -2.38 8.54
N LEU A 319 4.21 -1.48 9.53
CA LEU A 319 3.05 -1.25 10.38
C LEU A 319 1.87 -0.69 9.60
N SER A 320 2.08 0.29 8.72
CA SER A 320 1.05 0.93 7.90
C SER A 320 0.36 -0.07 6.96
N VAL A 321 1.10 -1.01 6.38
CA VAL A 321 0.53 -2.11 5.58
C VAL A 321 -0.41 -2.97 6.43
N GLY A 322 -0.06 -3.26 7.67
CA GLY A 322 -0.93 -3.97 8.61
C GLY A 322 -2.23 -3.22 8.91
N TYR A 323 -2.18 -1.89 9.06
CA TYR A 323 -3.36 -1.05 9.22
C TYR A 323 -4.25 -1.01 7.98
N LEU A 324 -3.65 -0.92 6.78
CA LEU A 324 -4.40 -0.98 5.52
C LEU A 324 -5.14 -2.32 5.37
N GLU A 325 -4.49 -3.43 5.73
CA GLU A 325 -5.12 -4.75 5.71
C GLU A 325 -6.28 -4.86 6.71
N ALA A 326 -6.10 -4.35 7.92
CA ALA A 326 -7.17 -4.29 8.92
C ALA A 326 -8.34 -3.43 8.45
N GLY A 327 -8.07 -2.26 7.82
CA GLY A 327 -9.09 -1.39 7.25
C GLY A 327 -9.91 -2.06 6.16
N ARG A 328 -9.27 -2.79 5.25
CA ARG A 328 -9.94 -3.54 4.18
C ARG A 328 -10.83 -4.66 4.72
N SER A 329 -10.35 -5.37 5.74
CA SER A 329 -11.14 -6.41 6.40
C SER A 329 -12.37 -5.84 7.10
N LEU A 330 -12.28 -4.62 7.65
CA LEU A 330 -13.42 -3.88 8.20
C LEU A 330 -14.43 -3.46 7.14
N ALA A 331 -13.96 -3.14 5.94
CA ALA A 331 -14.80 -2.83 4.79
C ALA A 331 -15.46 -4.08 4.15
N GLY A 332 -15.24 -5.28 4.72
CA GLY A 332 -15.79 -6.53 4.19
C GLY A 332 -15.08 -7.03 2.92
N GLU A 333 -13.91 -6.47 2.58
CA GLU A 333 -13.14 -6.93 1.43
C GLU A 333 -12.51 -8.30 1.71
N ALA A 334 -12.46 -9.14 0.67
CA ALA A 334 -11.81 -10.44 0.78
C ALA A 334 -10.31 -10.26 1.08
N PRO A 335 -9.77 -10.99 2.06
CA PRO A 335 -8.36 -10.90 2.41
C PRO A 335 -7.47 -11.35 1.25
N ALA A 336 -6.35 -10.68 1.05
CA ALA A 336 -5.35 -11.10 0.07
C ALA A 336 -4.86 -12.53 0.34
N PRO A 337 -4.39 -13.27 -0.70
CA PRO A 337 -3.84 -14.61 -0.53
C PRO A 337 -2.73 -14.67 0.54
N ARG A 338 -2.67 -15.74 1.32
CA ARG A 338 -1.68 -15.88 2.41
C ARG A 338 -0.24 -15.54 2.02
N PRO A 339 0.33 -16.07 0.90
CA PRO A 339 1.73 -15.75 0.56
C PRO A 339 1.93 -14.26 0.29
N VAL A 340 0.97 -13.59 -0.33
CA VAL A 340 1.01 -12.14 -0.59
C VAL A 340 1.09 -11.35 0.71
N ARG A 341 0.28 -11.72 1.72
CA ARG A 341 0.25 -11.06 3.03
C ARG A 341 1.56 -11.17 3.80
N TYR A 342 2.35 -12.23 3.61
CA TYR A 342 3.66 -12.37 4.25
C TYR A 342 4.72 -11.44 3.66
N VAL A 343 4.60 -11.14 2.37
CA VAL A 343 5.65 -10.44 1.61
C VAL A 343 5.35 -8.95 1.43
N GLN A 344 4.06 -8.56 1.41
CA GLN A 344 3.62 -7.19 1.12
C GLN A 344 4.22 -6.15 2.07
N GLY A 345 4.18 -6.41 3.40
CA GLY A 345 4.73 -5.50 4.41
C GLY A 345 6.23 -5.26 4.24
N PRO A 346 7.06 -6.32 4.25
CA PRO A 346 8.50 -6.19 4.01
C PRO A 346 8.85 -5.53 2.68
N LEU A 347 8.18 -5.87 1.57
CA LEU A 347 8.44 -5.21 0.28
C LEU A 347 8.17 -3.71 0.32
N ALA A 348 7.03 -3.31 0.89
CA ALA A 348 6.71 -1.89 1.04
C ALA A 348 7.72 -1.18 1.95
N ALA A 349 8.14 -1.84 3.04
CA ALA A 349 9.16 -1.32 3.93
C ALA A 349 10.47 -1.04 3.21
N PHE A 350 10.97 -1.97 2.40
CA PHE A 350 12.18 -1.78 1.61
C PHE A 350 12.00 -0.76 0.49
N ALA A 351 10.83 -0.71 -0.17
CA ALA A 351 10.55 0.29 -1.19
C ALA A 351 10.70 1.72 -0.65
N LEU A 352 10.16 2.00 0.56
CA LEU A 352 10.29 3.33 1.17
C LEU A 352 11.59 3.54 1.95
N ALA A 353 12.23 2.47 2.43
CA ALA A 353 13.56 2.55 3.02
C ALA A 353 14.64 2.93 1.99
N ALA A 354 14.49 2.55 0.73
CA ALA A 354 15.47 2.80 -0.33
C ALA A 354 15.75 4.29 -0.58
N PRO A 355 14.75 5.17 -0.84
CA PRO A 355 14.99 6.60 -0.99
C PRO A 355 15.48 7.26 0.31
N VAL A 356 15.05 6.76 1.47
CA VAL A 356 15.55 7.23 2.76
C VAL A 356 17.03 6.88 2.93
N ALA A 357 17.42 5.66 2.57
CA ALA A 357 18.82 5.23 2.55
C ALA A 357 19.65 6.12 1.62
N PHE A 358 19.16 6.45 0.42
CA PHE A 358 19.82 7.37 -0.48
C PHE A 358 19.99 8.75 0.16
N ALA A 359 18.91 9.34 0.68
CA ALA A 359 18.94 10.68 1.28
C ALA A 359 19.88 10.76 2.50
N THR A 360 19.79 9.81 3.42
CA THR A 360 20.64 9.78 4.62
C THR A 360 22.08 9.51 4.27
N SER A 361 22.36 8.64 3.29
CA SER A 361 23.71 8.35 2.83
C SER A 361 24.38 9.56 2.17
N THR A 362 23.68 10.27 1.29
CA THR A 362 24.20 11.47 0.64
C THR A 362 24.43 12.61 1.63
N LEU A 363 23.63 12.74 2.66
CA LEU A 363 23.75 13.81 3.66
C LEU A 363 24.77 13.50 4.76
N LEU A 364 24.95 12.24 5.14
CA LEU A 364 25.69 11.86 6.35
C LEU A 364 26.93 10.99 6.08
N LEU A 365 26.94 10.21 5.00
CA LEU A 365 27.95 9.18 4.76
C LEU A 365 28.87 9.49 3.59
N VAL A 366 28.41 10.25 2.60
CA VAL A 366 29.15 10.57 1.39
C VAL A 366 29.89 11.91 1.51
N THR A 367 29.44 12.78 2.41
CA THR A 367 30.16 14.03 2.77
C THR A 367 31.33 13.72 3.68
#